data_86b4bc1ff5adca4efb9db088100f3301
#
_entry.id   86b4bc1ff5adca4efb9db088100f3301
#
_cell.length_a   1.000
_cell.length_b   1.000
_cell.length_c   1.000
_cell.angle_alpha   90.00
_cell.angle_beta   90.00
_cell.angle_gamma   90.00
#
_symmetry.space_group_name_H-M   'P 1'
#
loop_
_entity.id
_entity.type
_entity.pdbx_description
1 polymer ?
#
loop_
_entity_poly.entity_id
_entity_poly.type
_entity_poly.pdbx_seq_one_letter_code
_entity_poly.pdbx_strand_id
1 'polypeptide(L)'
;RRQRQMCIRDRFSNEGDPVVLSRVAEEVANHTGVIWTNVISLRRKDAERLGYDSAAQWQALLRSRVQLLCENYKIDSRNLKWYAAFHNESHHPHVHMVVYSKNPSEGYLTTKGINAMRSAYAHDIFRQDFISIYEKTTKQRDRLKEQAEKSLLFLLQQMQKGICHNPRIAEQMQLLSKRLQNTGGKKVYGYLKADVKAIVNTIVDELAKEKCVAECYREWQKCRDEIQHYYKDTDIERIPLSQQKELKSIKNVVIREAVRFGEGYLYLEEADNEDEVTYYAKWTNRYK
;
A
#
# COMPACT_ATOMS: atom_id res chain seq x y z
N ARG A 1 0.10 -47.02 -0.57
CA ARG A 1 0.43 -45.74 -1.30
C ARG A 1 -0.52 -45.69 -2.50
N ARG A 2 -1.70 -45.01 -2.36
CA ARG A 2 -2.55 -44.68 -3.51
C ARG A 2 -1.85 -43.52 -4.23
N GLN A 3 -1.18 -43.81 -5.36
CA GLN A 3 -0.90 -42.78 -6.37
C GLN A 3 -2.27 -42.25 -6.83
N ARG A 4 -2.62 -41.05 -6.42
CA ARG A 4 -3.76 -40.32 -7.00
C ARG A 4 -3.44 -40.17 -8.47
N GLN A 5 -4.18 -40.85 -9.34
CA GLN A 5 -4.17 -40.58 -10.78
C GLN A 5 -4.54 -39.11 -10.95
N MET A 6 -3.53 -38.26 -11.24
CA MET A 6 -3.78 -36.87 -11.62
C MET A 6 -4.68 -36.90 -12.85
N CYS A 7 -5.87 -36.32 -12.74
CA CYS A 7 -6.82 -36.25 -13.83
C CYS A 7 -6.15 -35.51 -15.01
N ILE A 8 -6.32 -36.02 -16.23
CA ILE A 8 -5.80 -35.37 -17.45
C ILE A 8 -6.32 -33.92 -17.56
N ARG A 9 -7.51 -33.65 -17.04
CA ARG A 9 -8.16 -32.31 -17.01
C ARG A 9 -7.46 -31.29 -16.08
N ASP A 10 -6.61 -31.74 -15.16
CA ASP A 10 -5.89 -30.88 -14.22
C ASP A 10 -4.58 -30.31 -14.81
N ARG A 11 -4.23 -30.70 -16.05
CA ARG A 11 -3.05 -30.25 -16.77
C ARG A 11 -3.44 -29.38 -17.94
N PHE A 12 -2.74 -28.27 -18.12
CA PHE A 12 -3.02 -27.30 -19.17
C PHE A 12 -1.75 -26.55 -19.61
N SER A 13 -1.82 -25.90 -20.77
CA SER A 13 -0.71 -25.18 -21.38
C SER A 13 -1.20 -23.91 -22.11
N ASN A 14 -0.27 -23.22 -22.75
CA ASN A 14 -0.58 -22.12 -23.68
C ASN A 14 -1.08 -22.62 -25.04
N GLU A 15 -0.76 -23.85 -25.45
CA GLU A 15 -1.07 -24.40 -26.79
C GLU A 15 -2.37 -25.19 -26.88
N GLY A 16 -3.10 -25.34 -25.76
CA GLY A 16 -4.39 -26.05 -25.69
C GLY A 16 -4.32 -27.37 -24.92
N ASP A 17 -5.44 -28.08 -24.88
CA ASP A 17 -5.63 -29.35 -24.18
C ASP A 17 -5.91 -30.49 -25.16
N PRO A 18 -5.62 -31.75 -24.77
CA PRO A 18 -5.07 -32.24 -23.51
C PRO A 18 -3.53 -32.24 -23.48
N VAL A 19 -2.95 -31.98 -22.31
CA VAL A 19 -1.50 -32.10 -22.07
C VAL A 19 -1.12 -33.55 -21.78
N VAL A 20 -0.34 -34.17 -22.67
CA VAL A 20 0.16 -35.54 -22.53
C VAL A 20 1.50 -35.51 -21.77
N LEU A 21 1.50 -36.03 -20.52
CA LEU A 21 2.65 -35.94 -19.61
C LEU A 21 3.92 -36.56 -20.19
N SER A 22 3.85 -37.71 -20.88
CA SER A 22 5.01 -38.37 -21.47
C SER A 22 5.69 -37.49 -22.53
N ARG A 23 4.93 -36.79 -23.37
CA ARG A 23 5.47 -35.87 -24.36
C ARG A 23 6.14 -34.66 -23.70
N VAL A 24 5.49 -34.08 -22.69
CA VAL A 24 6.09 -32.96 -21.95
C VAL A 24 7.35 -33.37 -21.23
N ALA A 25 7.37 -34.54 -20.60
CA ALA A 25 8.56 -35.08 -19.93
C ALA A 25 9.72 -35.30 -20.89
N GLU A 26 9.46 -35.84 -22.07
CA GLU A 26 10.46 -36.03 -23.12
C GLU A 26 10.96 -34.69 -23.68
N GLU A 27 10.06 -33.74 -23.94
CA GLU A 27 10.39 -32.39 -24.42
C GLU A 27 11.27 -31.65 -23.40
N VAL A 28 10.90 -31.68 -22.12
CA VAL A 28 11.67 -31.05 -21.03
C VAL A 28 13.03 -31.75 -20.82
N ALA A 29 13.08 -33.08 -20.90
CA ALA A 29 14.32 -33.85 -20.75
C ALA A 29 15.34 -33.59 -21.88
N ASN A 30 14.87 -33.31 -23.08
CA ASN A 30 15.71 -33.02 -24.25
C ASN A 30 16.01 -31.52 -24.42
N HIS A 31 15.46 -30.68 -23.56
CA HIS A 31 15.68 -29.23 -23.66
C HIS A 31 17.07 -28.83 -23.15
N THR A 32 17.78 -28.03 -23.94
CA THR A 32 19.18 -27.62 -23.68
C THR A 32 19.30 -26.23 -23.06
N GLY A 33 18.20 -25.45 -23.00
CA GLY A 33 18.14 -24.13 -22.41
C GLY A 33 17.71 -24.12 -20.92
N VAL A 34 17.46 -22.94 -20.41
CA VAL A 34 17.00 -22.78 -19.02
C VAL A 34 15.52 -23.16 -18.89
N ILE A 35 15.22 -23.97 -17.88
CA ILE A 35 13.85 -24.35 -17.50
C ILE A 35 13.57 -23.79 -16.10
N TRP A 36 12.50 -23.03 -15.99
CA TRP A 36 12.04 -22.47 -14.74
C TRP A 36 10.85 -23.26 -14.20
N THR A 37 10.89 -23.59 -12.91
CA THR A 37 9.77 -24.20 -12.21
C THR A 37 9.18 -23.21 -11.21
N ASN A 38 7.86 -23.12 -11.17
CA ASN A 38 7.13 -22.23 -10.29
C ASN A 38 6.04 -22.99 -9.55
N VAL A 39 5.74 -22.53 -8.34
CA VAL A 39 4.58 -22.96 -7.59
C VAL A 39 3.75 -21.74 -7.23
N ILE A 40 2.49 -21.73 -7.62
CA ILE A 40 1.52 -20.71 -7.22
C ILE A 40 0.51 -21.40 -6.30
N SER A 41 0.44 -20.98 -5.04
CA SER A 41 -0.36 -21.62 -4.00
C SER A 41 -1.27 -20.61 -3.31
N LEU A 42 -2.46 -21.06 -2.93
CA LEU A 42 -3.40 -20.31 -2.11
C LEU A 42 -3.73 -21.08 -0.84
N ARG A 43 -4.11 -20.37 0.22
CA ARG A 43 -4.73 -20.99 1.38
C ARG A 43 -6.08 -21.58 0.97
N ARG A 44 -6.45 -22.74 1.50
CA ARG A 44 -7.71 -23.44 1.17
C ARG A 44 -8.92 -22.51 1.21
N LYS A 45 -9.08 -21.75 2.29
CA LYS A 45 -10.18 -20.81 2.49
C LYS A 45 -10.29 -19.76 1.36
N ASP A 46 -9.16 -19.25 0.90
CA ASP A 46 -9.13 -18.24 -0.17
C ASP A 46 -9.42 -18.89 -1.53
N ALA A 47 -8.86 -20.08 -1.78
CA ALA A 47 -9.12 -20.82 -3.01
C ALA A 47 -10.61 -21.15 -3.19
N GLU A 48 -11.27 -21.65 -2.15
CA GLU A 48 -12.71 -21.95 -2.18
C GLU A 48 -13.54 -20.68 -2.38
N ARG A 49 -13.26 -19.61 -1.63
CA ARG A 49 -13.98 -18.34 -1.72
C ARG A 49 -13.86 -17.67 -3.09
N LEU A 50 -12.71 -17.81 -3.74
CA LEU A 50 -12.40 -17.16 -5.00
C LEU A 50 -12.53 -18.08 -6.23
N GLY A 51 -12.94 -19.34 -6.03
CA GLY A 51 -13.15 -20.31 -7.10
C GLY A 51 -11.87 -20.94 -7.64
N TYR A 52 -10.73 -20.81 -6.95
CA TYR A 52 -9.44 -21.42 -7.30
C TYR A 52 -9.26 -22.85 -6.75
N ASP A 53 -10.34 -23.51 -6.38
CA ASP A 53 -10.39 -24.92 -6.02
C ASP A 53 -10.57 -25.86 -7.24
N SER A 54 -10.57 -25.29 -8.46
CA SER A 54 -10.66 -26.00 -9.74
C SER A 54 -9.57 -25.58 -10.72
N ALA A 55 -9.17 -26.49 -11.62
CA ALA A 55 -8.15 -26.23 -12.63
C ALA A 55 -8.54 -25.11 -13.61
N ALA A 56 -9.84 -24.93 -13.89
CA ALA A 56 -10.33 -23.97 -14.87
C ALA A 56 -9.96 -22.52 -14.56
N GLN A 57 -10.07 -22.11 -13.27
CA GLN A 57 -9.72 -20.75 -12.86
C GLN A 57 -8.21 -20.49 -12.97
N TRP A 58 -7.38 -21.45 -12.58
CA TRP A 58 -5.93 -21.37 -12.75
C TRP A 58 -5.52 -21.26 -14.21
N GLN A 59 -6.15 -22.07 -15.07
CA GLN A 59 -5.92 -22.03 -16.52
C GLN A 59 -6.28 -20.67 -17.11
N ALA A 60 -7.43 -20.13 -16.75
CA ALA A 60 -7.87 -18.79 -17.20
C ALA A 60 -6.89 -17.70 -16.73
N LEU A 61 -6.46 -17.74 -15.46
CA LEU A 61 -5.48 -16.81 -14.90
C LEU A 61 -4.15 -16.86 -15.67
N LEU A 62 -3.55 -18.04 -15.82
CA LEU A 62 -2.24 -18.18 -16.44
C LEU A 62 -2.27 -17.81 -17.93
N ARG A 63 -3.32 -18.18 -18.65
CA ARG A 63 -3.51 -17.79 -20.07
C ARG A 63 -3.70 -16.29 -20.24
N SER A 64 -4.38 -15.62 -19.33
CA SER A 64 -4.56 -14.16 -19.39
C SER A 64 -3.26 -13.39 -19.16
N ARG A 65 -2.21 -14.03 -18.63
CA ARG A 65 -0.95 -13.40 -18.23
C ARG A 65 0.27 -13.86 -19.03
N VAL A 66 0.06 -14.39 -20.24
CA VAL A 66 1.14 -14.81 -21.13
C VAL A 66 2.15 -13.68 -21.38
N GLN A 67 1.69 -12.47 -21.63
CA GLN A 67 2.55 -11.31 -21.83
C GLN A 67 3.41 -11.00 -20.59
N LEU A 68 2.84 -11.12 -19.38
CA LEU A 68 3.59 -10.98 -18.14
C LEU A 68 4.72 -11.99 -18.01
N LEU A 69 4.48 -13.25 -18.43
CA LEU A 69 5.52 -14.29 -18.47
C LEU A 69 6.63 -13.91 -19.45
N CYS A 70 6.29 -13.53 -20.69
CA CYS A 70 7.26 -13.12 -21.71
C CYS A 70 8.17 -12.00 -21.20
N GLU A 71 7.58 -10.94 -20.64
CA GLU A 71 8.32 -9.77 -20.15
C GLU A 71 9.27 -10.08 -19.00
N ASN A 72 8.85 -10.94 -18.05
CA ASN A 72 9.64 -11.21 -16.85
C ASN A 72 10.67 -12.33 -17.06
N TYR A 73 10.36 -13.34 -17.87
CA TYR A 73 11.32 -14.39 -18.25
C TYR A 73 12.25 -13.99 -19.40
N LYS A 74 12.01 -12.81 -20.03
CA LYS A 74 12.79 -12.37 -21.20
C LYS A 74 12.75 -13.40 -22.35
N ILE A 75 11.55 -13.85 -22.65
CA ILE A 75 11.25 -14.82 -23.71
C ILE A 75 10.34 -14.16 -24.75
N ASP A 76 10.68 -14.27 -26.04
CA ASP A 76 9.79 -13.83 -27.12
C ASP A 76 8.48 -14.62 -27.09
N SER A 77 7.35 -13.97 -27.32
CA SER A 77 6.03 -14.59 -27.22
C SER A 77 5.84 -15.82 -28.13
N ARG A 78 6.53 -15.86 -29.29
CA ARG A 78 6.52 -16.99 -30.24
C ARG A 78 7.32 -18.20 -29.71
N ASN A 79 8.27 -17.95 -28.81
CA ASN A 79 9.16 -18.96 -28.25
C ASN A 79 8.70 -19.43 -26.87
N LEU A 80 7.81 -18.71 -26.20
CA LEU A 80 7.34 -19.07 -24.87
C LEU A 80 6.61 -20.40 -24.87
N LYS A 81 7.06 -21.34 -24.03
CA LYS A 81 6.34 -22.54 -23.67
C LYS A 81 6.14 -22.61 -22.16
N TRP A 82 4.95 -23.04 -21.77
CA TRP A 82 4.70 -23.38 -20.38
C TRP A 82 3.66 -24.51 -20.27
N TYR A 83 3.82 -25.30 -19.24
CA TYR A 83 2.90 -26.35 -18.85
C TYR A 83 2.60 -26.21 -17.38
N ALA A 84 1.36 -26.48 -17.00
CA ALA A 84 0.92 -26.36 -15.63
C ALA A 84 0.07 -27.58 -15.21
N ALA A 85 0.16 -27.92 -13.94
CA ALA A 85 -0.63 -28.98 -13.32
C ALA A 85 -1.22 -28.48 -12.00
N PHE A 86 -2.53 -28.56 -11.89
CA PHE A 86 -3.27 -28.18 -10.68
C PHE A 86 -3.32 -29.37 -9.68
N HIS A 87 -3.07 -29.05 -8.42
CA HIS A 87 -3.14 -29.95 -7.30
C HIS A 87 -4.12 -29.42 -6.26
N ASN A 88 -5.23 -30.13 -6.09
CA ASN A 88 -6.24 -29.78 -5.09
C ASN A 88 -5.91 -30.42 -3.73
N GLU A 89 -4.80 -30.00 -3.11
CA GLU A 89 -4.41 -30.48 -1.80
C GLU A 89 -5.25 -29.84 -0.67
N SER A 90 -5.45 -30.60 0.43
CA SER A 90 -6.38 -30.24 1.51
C SER A 90 -6.11 -28.89 2.15
N HIS A 91 -4.84 -28.51 2.29
CA HIS A 91 -4.46 -27.26 2.97
C HIS A 91 -4.14 -26.13 1.99
N HIS A 92 -3.50 -26.44 0.87
CA HIS A 92 -3.00 -25.46 -0.09
C HIS A 92 -3.23 -25.94 -1.53
N PRO A 93 -4.38 -25.60 -2.15
CA PRO A 93 -4.54 -25.76 -3.58
C PRO A 93 -3.46 -24.98 -4.30
N HIS A 94 -2.77 -25.62 -5.26
CA HIS A 94 -1.64 -25.01 -5.93
C HIS A 94 -1.47 -25.51 -7.35
N VAL A 95 -0.73 -24.73 -8.14
CA VAL A 95 -0.33 -25.09 -9.50
C VAL A 95 1.19 -25.18 -9.56
N HIS A 96 1.70 -26.30 -10.03
CA HIS A 96 3.07 -26.42 -10.52
C HIS A 96 3.11 -26.00 -11.97
N MET A 97 4.03 -25.10 -12.31
CA MET A 97 4.20 -24.61 -13.65
C MET A 97 5.67 -24.72 -14.07
N VAL A 98 5.90 -25.22 -15.28
CA VAL A 98 7.19 -25.25 -15.95
C VAL A 98 7.17 -24.22 -17.08
N VAL A 99 8.19 -23.38 -17.18
CA VAL A 99 8.31 -22.32 -18.18
C VAL A 99 9.68 -22.37 -18.84
N TYR A 100 9.73 -22.32 -20.14
CA TYR A 100 10.99 -22.27 -20.90
C TYR A 100 10.77 -21.65 -22.29
N SER A 101 11.86 -21.35 -23.00
CA SER A 101 11.82 -20.87 -24.37
C SER A 101 12.14 -21.97 -25.36
N LYS A 102 11.49 -21.99 -26.53
CA LYS A 102 11.91 -22.82 -27.69
C LYS A 102 13.34 -22.45 -28.15
N ASN A 103 13.78 -21.22 -27.90
CA ASN A 103 15.14 -20.76 -28.15
C ASN A 103 15.99 -20.93 -26.87
N PRO A 104 16.99 -21.83 -26.84
CA PRO A 104 17.79 -22.10 -25.66
C PRO A 104 18.58 -20.90 -25.12
N SER A 105 18.80 -19.85 -25.91
CA SER A 105 19.50 -18.63 -25.50
C SER A 105 18.63 -17.61 -24.72
N GLU A 106 17.33 -17.85 -24.65
CA GLU A 106 16.39 -17.01 -23.91
C GLU A 106 16.05 -17.61 -22.52
N GLY A 107 15.35 -16.86 -21.69
CA GLY A 107 14.84 -17.38 -20.43
C GLY A 107 15.58 -16.90 -19.20
N TYR A 108 15.86 -15.60 -19.11
CA TYR A 108 16.49 -14.97 -17.95
C TYR A 108 15.48 -14.37 -16.99
N LEU A 109 15.47 -14.84 -15.73
CA LEU A 109 14.57 -14.36 -14.70
C LEU A 109 15.33 -13.66 -13.56
N THR A 110 14.89 -12.46 -13.21
CA THR A 110 15.44 -11.66 -12.09
C THR A 110 14.54 -11.73 -10.86
N THR A 111 15.10 -11.43 -9.67
CA THR A 111 14.32 -11.23 -8.44
C THR A 111 13.22 -10.16 -8.62
N LYS A 112 13.50 -9.09 -9.37
CA LYS A 112 12.52 -8.07 -9.73
C LYS A 112 11.37 -8.67 -10.56
N GLY A 113 11.67 -9.52 -11.52
CA GLY A 113 10.69 -10.24 -12.34
C GLY A 113 9.81 -11.18 -11.49
N ILE A 114 10.41 -11.93 -10.57
CA ILE A 114 9.68 -12.80 -9.64
C ILE A 114 8.69 -11.98 -8.80
N ASN A 115 9.14 -10.86 -8.23
CA ASN A 115 8.28 -9.99 -7.42
C ASN A 115 7.17 -9.33 -8.26
N ALA A 116 7.45 -8.96 -9.51
CA ALA A 116 6.44 -8.41 -10.43
C ALA A 116 5.35 -9.43 -10.75
N MET A 117 5.72 -10.68 -11.08
CA MET A 117 4.76 -11.75 -11.33
C MET A 117 3.94 -12.08 -10.08
N ARG A 118 4.58 -12.19 -8.90
CA ARG A 118 3.88 -12.40 -7.63
C ARG A 118 2.84 -11.32 -7.37
N SER A 119 3.23 -10.05 -7.54
CA SER A 119 2.34 -8.91 -7.36
C SER A 119 1.17 -8.94 -8.34
N ALA A 120 1.42 -9.22 -9.61
CA ALA A 120 0.37 -9.27 -10.62
C ALA A 120 -0.64 -10.40 -10.37
N TYR A 121 -0.17 -11.62 -10.06
CA TYR A 121 -1.07 -12.73 -9.72
C TYR A 121 -1.87 -12.46 -8.45
N ALA A 122 -1.25 -11.93 -7.39
CA ALA A 122 -1.97 -11.55 -6.18
C ALA A 122 -3.06 -10.52 -6.48
N HIS A 123 -2.75 -9.51 -7.29
CA HIS A 123 -3.71 -8.46 -7.67
C HIS A 123 -4.88 -9.02 -8.47
N ASP A 124 -4.66 -9.98 -9.37
CA ASP A 124 -5.75 -10.59 -10.14
C ASP A 124 -6.63 -11.50 -9.28
N ILE A 125 -6.01 -12.34 -8.46
CA ILE A 125 -6.71 -13.30 -7.60
C ILE A 125 -7.55 -12.58 -6.54
N PHE A 126 -6.99 -11.55 -5.88
CA PHE A 126 -7.61 -10.82 -4.77
C PHE A 126 -8.17 -9.46 -5.16
N ARG A 127 -8.52 -9.28 -6.42
CA ARG A 127 -8.92 -7.97 -6.97
C ARG A 127 -10.03 -7.28 -6.17
N GLN A 128 -11.08 -8.01 -5.80
CA GLN A 128 -12.20 -7.45 -5.05
C GLN A 128 -11.80 -7.09 -3.61
N ASP A 129 -10.98 -7.93 -3.00
CA ASP A 129 -10.46 -7.67 -1.65
C ASP A 129 -9.61 -6.40 -1.65
N PHE A 130 -8.73 -6.23 -2.66
CA PHE A 130 -7.92 -5.02 -2.79
C PHE A 130 -8.75 -3.76 -2.97
N ILE A 131 -9.80 -3.79 -3.82
CA ILE A 131 -10.71 -2.64 -3.98
C ILE A 131 -11.30 -2.24 -2.64
N SER A 132 -11.87 -3.20 -1.90
CA SER A 132 -12.47 -2.95 -0.57
C SER A 132 -11.46 -2.40 0.43
N ILE A 133 -10.24 -2.99 0.48
CA ILE A 133 -9.20 -2.54 1.41
C ILE A 133 -8.68 -1.14 1.05
N TYR A 134 -8.52 -0.83 -0.25
CA TYR A 134 -8.08 0.49 -0.69
C TYR A 134 -9.12 1.57 -0.37
N GLU A 135 -10.42 1.28 -0.53
CA GLU A 135 -11.49 2.19 -0.12
C GLU A 135 -11.47 2.44 1.38
N LYS A 136 -11.36 1.37 2.18
CA LYS A 136 -11.22 1.45 3.64
C LYS A 136 -9.98 2.24 4.04
N THR A 137 -8.82 1.97 3.41
CA THR A 137 -7.57 2.68 3.67
C THR A 137 -7.70 4.16 3.36
N THR A 138 -8.37 4.51 2.27
CA THR A 138 -8.64 5.90 1.89
C THR A 138 -9.51 6.61 2.93
N LYS A 139 -10.61 5.99 3.35
CA LYS A 139 -11.48 6.52 4.41
C LYS A 139 -10.73 6.72 5.73
N GLN A 140 -9.92 5.76 6.15
CA GLN A 140 -9.13 5.87 7.39
C GLN A 140 -8.03 6.94 7.28
N ARG A 141 -7.40 7.09 6.10
CA ARG A 141 -6.45 8.17 5.84
C ARG A 141 -7.11 9.55 5.96
N ASP A 142 -8.27 9.71 5.37
CA ASP A 142 -8.95 11.02 5.36
C ASP A 142 -9.50 11.36 6.76
N ARG A 143 -10.03 10.37 7.49
CA ARG A 143 -10.37 10.50 8.90
C ARG A 143 -9.16 10.88 9.77
N LEU A 144 -8.01 10.27 9.55
CA LEU A 144 -6.78 10.60 10.27
C LEU A 144 -6.36 12.06 10.02
N LYS A 145 -6.43 12.54 8.78
CA LYS A 145 -6.12 13.93 8.44
C LYS A 145 -7.06 14.90 9.14
N GLU A 146 -8.35 14.63 9.11
CA GLU A 146 -9.39 15.42 9.78
C GLU A 146 -9.16 15.48 11.29
N GLN A 147 -8.94 14.32 11.95
CA GLN A 147 -8.68 14.27 13.38
C GLN A 147 -7.37 14.97 13.76
N ALA A 148 -6.32 14.86 12.95
CA ALA A 148 -5.08 15.58 13.19
C ALA A 148 -5.28 17.11 13.10
N GLU A 149 -6.06 17.58 12.13
CA GLU A 149 -6.41 19.00 12.00
C GLU A 149 -7.26 19.49 13.17
N LYS A 150 -8.33 18.76 13.51
CA LYS A 150 -9.20 19.09 14.66
C LYS A 150 -8.42 19.13 15.98
N SER A 151 -7.57 18.13 16.23
CA SER A 151 -6.74 18.08 17.44
C SER A 151 -5.76 19.26 17.50
N LEU A 152 -5.13 19.61 16.39
CA LEU A 152 -4.21 20.76 16.33
C LEU A 152 -4.96 22.06 16.61
N LEU A 153 -6.09 22.31 15.94
CA LEU A 153 -6.91 23.52 16.13
C LEU A 153 -7.39 23.63 17.58
N PHE A 154 -7.86 22.54 18.18
CA PHE A 154 -8.24 22.52 19.59
C PHE A 154 -7.08 22.95 20.51
N LEU A 155 -5.89 22.37 20.31
CA LEU A 155 -4.72 22.72 21.12
C LEU A 155 -4.35 24.20 20.97
N LEU A 156 -4.38 24.74 19.76
CA LEU A 156 -4.08 26.17 19.50
C LEU A 156 -5.12 27.08 20.13
N GLN A 157 -6.38 26.73 20.07
CA GLN A 157 -7.49 27.45 20.72
C GLN A 157 -7.33 27.47 22.26
N GLN A 158 -6.99 26.33 22.86
CA GLN A 158 -6.73 26.27 24.31
C GLN A 158 -5.50 27.13 24.69
N MET A 159 -4.45 27.12 23.88
CA MET A 159 -3.29 27.98 24.10
C MET A 159 -3.66 29.48 24.09
N GLN A 160 -4.54 29.92 23.22
CA GLN A 160 -5.03 31.31 23.20
C GLN A 160 -5.83 31.70 24.45
N LYS A 161 -6.49 30.72 25.10
CA LYS A 161 -7.17 30.89 26.38
C LYS A 161 -6.22 30.78 27.60
N GLY A 162 -4.91 30.63 27.35
CA GLY A 162 -3.91 30.44 28.40
C GLY A 162 -3.82 29.02 28.95
N ILE A 163 -4.50 28.06 28.33
CA ILE A 163 -4.49 26.66 28.73
C ILE A 163 -3.53 25.87 27.84
N CYS A 164 -2.47 25.32 28.43
CA CYS A 164 -1.47 24.54 27.68
C CYS A 164 -1.59 23.04 27.97
N HIS A 165 -2.30 22.31 27.11
CA HIS A 165 -2.44 20.85 27.23
C HIS A 165 -1.21 20.10 26.76
N ASN A 166 -0.48 20.63 25.77
CA ASN A 166 0.72 20.02 25.22
C ASN A 166 1.83 21.06 25.05
N PRO A 167 2.69 21.21 26.09
CA PRO A 167 3.75 22.24 26.10
C PRO A 167 4.72 22.09 24.92
N ARG A 168 4.99 20.88 24.48
CA ARG A 168 5.91 20.62 23.39
C ARG A 168 5.34 21.08 22.03
N ILE A 169 4.07 20.83 21.76
CA ILE A 169 3.40 21.38 20.57
C ILE A 169 3.38 22.91 20.66
N ALA A 170 3.08 23.48 21.81
CA ALA A 170 3.04 24.92 22.01
C ALA A 170 4.38 25.59 21.69
N GLU A 171 5.47 25.10 22.25
CA GLU A 171 6.82 25.58 22.01
C GLU A 171 7.22 25.47 20.53
N GLN A 172 7.00 24.29 19.93
CA GLN A 172 7.36 24.05 18.53
C GLN A 172 6.50 24.87 17.56
N MET A 173 5.23 25.11 17.86
CA MET A 173 4.37 25.99 17.05
C MET A 173 4.83 27.44 17.09
N GLN A 174 5.23 27.97 18.27
CA GLN A 174 5.82 29.30 18.39
C GLN A 174 7.14 29.43 17.61
N LEU A 175 8.02 28.42 17.74
CA LEU A 175 9.28 28.38 17.01
C LEU A 175 9.03 28.32 15.49
N LEU A 176 8.13 27.44 15.03
CA LEU A 176 7.77 27.30 13.62
C LEU A 176 7.21 28.61 13.05
N SER A 177 6.30 29.25 13.77
CA SER A 177 5.71 30.52 13.38
C SER A 177 6.77 31.61 13.15
N LYS A 178 7.69 31.80 14.12
CA LYS A 178 8.81 32.74 13.98
C LYS A 178 9.71 32.42 12.79
N ARG A 179 10.00 31.14 12.54
CA ARG A 179 10.82 30.71 11.39
C ARG A 179 10.11 30.99 10.06
N LEU A 180 8.79 30.75 10.00
CA LEU A 180 8.00 30.98 8.79
C LEU A 180 7.80 32.47 8.46
N GLN A 181 7.78 33.37 9.45
CA GLN A 181 7.76 34.80 9.22
C GLN A 181 9.02 35.27 8.46
N ASN A 182 10.16 34.68 8.76
CA ASN A 182 11.45 34.96 8.12
C ASN A 182 11.73 34.11 6.88
N THR A 183 10.75 33.28 6.43
CA THR A 183 10.91 32.44 5.26
C THR A 183 10.21 33.04 4.06
N GLY A 184 10.98 33.38 3.02
CA GLY A 184 10.45 33.84 1.72
C GLY A 184 9.90 32.66 0.89
N GLY A 185 9.01 32.99 -0.05
CA GLY A 185 8.47 32.02 -1.01
C GLY A 185 7.32 31.18 -0.51
N LYS A 186 7.10 30.00 -1.14
CA LYS A 186 5.95 29.14 -0.85
C LYS A 186 6.10 28.41 0.49
N LYS A 187 5.21 28.68 1.44
CA LYS A 187 5.16 28.04 2.76
C LYS A 187 4.44 26.69 2.67
N VAL A 188 5.04 25.72 1.98
CA VAL A 188 4.57 24.34 1.79
C VAL A 188 5.73 23.39 2.09
N TYR A 189 5.48 22.28 2.77
CA TYR A 189 6.49 21.37 3.30
C TYR A 189 7.60 21.01 2.31
N GLY A 190 7.25 20.80 1.02
CA GLY A 190 8.24 20.46 -0.02
C GLY A 190 9.33 21.50 -0.23
N TYR A 191 9.01 22.78 -0.05
CA TYR A 191 9.88 23.93 -0.34
C TYR A 191 10.64 24.47 0.89
N LEU A 192 10.34 23.96 2.09
CA LEU A 192 11.00 24.40 3.31
C LEU A 192 12.41 23.84 3.45
N LYS A 193 13.26 24.57 4.16
CA LYS A 193 14.61 24.11 4.53
C LYS A 193 14.56 22.95 5.53
N ALA A 194 15.64 22.19 5.65
CA ALA A 194 15.71 21.00 6.47
C ALA A 194 15.43 21.25 7.96
N ASP A 195 15.93 22.36 8.51
CA ASP A 195 15.71 22.78 9.90
C ASP A 195 14.24 23.05 10.20
N VAL A 196 13.54 23.75 9.29
CA VAL A 196 12.10 24.03 9.42
C VAL A 196 11.28 22.73 9.24
N LYS A 197 11.68 21.86 8.32
CA LYS A 197 11.06 20.53 8.17
C LYS A 197 11.17 19.68 9.43
N ALA A 198 12.30 19.75 10.15
CA ALA A 198 12.49 19.06 11.42
C ALA A 198 11.47 19.52 12.47
N ILE A 199 11.23 20.82 12.60
CA ILE A 199 10.22 21.36 13.52
C ILE A 199 8.82 20.86 13.16
N VAL A 200 8.44 20.91 11.87
CA VAL A 200 7.14 20.39 11.41
C VAL A 200 6.99 18.91 11.71
N ASN A 201 8.03 18.11 11.46
CA ASN A 201 8.00 16.69 11.75
C ASN A 201 7.82 16.41 13.25
N THR A 202 8.51 17.17 14.13
CA THR A 202 8.35 17.06 15.58
C THR A 202 6.90 17.35 16.00
N ILE A 203 6.27 18.40 15.46
CA ILE A 203 4.87 18.72 15.77
C ILE A 203 3.94 17.58 15.32
N VAL A 204 4.12 17.06 14.11
CA VAL A 204 3.31 15.95 13.58
C VAL A 204 3.47 14.68 14.43
N ASP A 205 4.67 14.37 14.88
CA ASP A 205 4.92 13.17 15.70
C ASP A 205 4.41 13.34 17.14
N GLU A 206 4.44 14.57 17.69
CA GLU A 206 3.77 14.85 18.96
C GLU A 206 2.25 14.79 18.84
N LEU A 207 1.68 15.34 17.75
CA LEU A 207 0.26 15.27 17.46
C LEU A 207 -0.24 13.82 17.31
N ALA A 208 0.60 12.92 16.78
CA ALA A 208 0.31 11.50 16.68
C ALA A 208 0.17 10.79 18.04
N LYS A 209 0.58 11.42 19.16
CA LYS A 209 0.39 10.92 20.52
C LYS A 209 -0.96 11.30 21.12
N GLU A 210 -1.64 12.30 20.56
CA GLU A 210 -2.99 12.66 20.97
C GLU A 210 -3.94 11.48 20.75
N LYS A 211 -4.78 11.17 21.74
CA LYS A 211 -5.57 9.93 21.78
C LYS A 211 -6.34 9.66 20.48
N CYS A 212 -7.11 10.65 20.00
CA CYS A 212 -7.93 10.49 18.79
C CYS A 212 -7.05 10.28 17.54
N VAL A 213 -5.93 11.00 17.43
CA VAL A 213 -4.99 10.86 16.29
C VAL A 213 -4.29 9.52 16.33
N ALA A 214 -3.82 9.09 17.50
CA ALA A 214 -3.17 7.79 17.71
C ALA A 214 -4.09 6.62 17.34
N GLU A 215 -5.38 6.69 17.70
CA GLU A 215 -6.38 5.69 17.33
C GLU A 215 -6.58 5.62 15.82
N CYS A 216 -6.79 6.77 15.17
CA CYS A 216 -6.95 6.84 13.72
C CYS A 216 -5.70 6.36 12.98
N TYR A 217 -4.50 6.69 13.50
CA TYR A 217 -3.24 6.23 12.90
C TYR A 217 -3.09 4.72 12.98
N ARG A 218 -3.43 4.11 14.12
CA ARG A 218 -3.43 2.64 14.27
C ARG A 218 -4.41 1.95 13.32
N GLU A 219 -5.63 2.49 13.15
CA GLU A 219 -6.61 1.92 12.22
C GLU A 219 -6.14 2.02 10.76
N TRP A 220 -5.55 3.13 10.37
CA TRP A 220 -4.96 3.27 9.04
C TRP A 220 -3.79 2.29 8.82
N GLN A 221 -2.92 2.10 9.83
CA GLN A 221 -1.83 1.13 9.77
C GLN A 221 -2.34 -0.30 9.61
N LYS A 222 -3.41 -0.70 10.34
CA LYS A 222 -4.03 -2.03 10.18
C LYS A 222 -4.47 -2.29 8.73
N CYS A 223 -5.05 -1.30 8.05
CA CYS A 223 -5.43 -1.46 6.65
C CYS A 223 -4.20 -1.67 5.75
N ARG A 224 -3.08 -1.03 6.04
CA ARG A 224 -1.83 -1.25 5.29
C ARG A 224 -1.22 -2.62 5.57
N ASP A 225 -1.26 -3.08 6.80
CA ASP A 225 -0.83 -4.44 7.17
C ASP A 225 -1.67 -5.48 6.42
N GLU A 226 -2.99 -5.28 6.34
CA GLU A 226 -3.90 -6.14 5.61
C GLU A 226 -3.50 -6.27 4.13
N ILE A 227 -3.19 -5.16 3.45
CA ILE A 227 -2.68 -5.18 2.07
C ILE A 227 -1.37 -5.98 1.97
N GLN A 228 -0.45 -5.78 2.90
CA GLN A 228 0.86 -6.44 2.84
C GLN A 228 0.76 -7.96 3.02
N HIS A 229 -0.17 -8.44 3.83
CA HIS A 229 -0.38 -9.89 4.06
C HIS A 229 -0.75 -10.66 2.78
N TYR A 230 -1.30 -9.99 1.75
CA TYR A 230 -1.52 -10.60 0.43
C TYR A 230 -0.23 -10.81 -0.36
N TYR A 231 0.84 -10.08 -0.03
CA TYR A 231 2.12 -10.16 -0.74
C TYR A 231 3.20 -10.90 0.04
N LYS A 232 3.24 -10.73 1.36
CA LYS A 232 4.28 -11.30 2.24
C LYS A 232 3.73 -11.47 3.65
N ASP A 233 4.05 -12.60 4.28
CA ASP A 233 3.82 -12.84 5.71
C ASP A 233 4.97 -12.24 6.57
N THR A 234 5.28 -10.96 6.36
CA THR A 234 6.30 -10.25 7.15
C THR A 234 5.68 -9.02 7.79
N ASP A 235 6.07 -8.75 9.03
CA ASP A 235 5.64 -7.55 9.74
C ASP A 235 6.12 -6.28 9.04
N ILE A 236 5.28 -5.23 9.07
CA ILE A 236 5.63 -3.92 8.55
C ILE A 236 6.38 -3.13 9.64
N GLU A 237 7.51 -2.57 9.27
CA GLU A 237 8.22 -1.63 10.13
C GLU A 237 7.31 -0.42 10.47
N ARG A 238 7.19 -0.14 11.77
CA ARG A 238 6.40 1.00 12.27
C ARG A 238 7.23 2.26 12.20
N ILE A 239 6.96 3.11 11.22
CA ILE A 239 7.61 4.41 11.10
C ILE A 239 6.73 5.52 11.70
N PRO A 240 7.32 6.64 12.17
CA PRO A 240 6.58 7.78 12.68
C PRO A 240 5.60 8.37 11.68
N LEU A 241 4.55 9.05 12.16
CA LEU A 241 3.53 9.69 11.32
C LEU A 241 4.16 10.69 10.36
N SER A 242 5.15 11.44 10.83
CA SER A 242 5.88 12.42 10.01
C SER A 242 6.63 11.81 8.82
N GLN A 243 6.98 10.52 8.84
CA GLN A 243 7.69 9.84 7.77
C GLN A 243 6.75 9.20 6.73
N GLN A 244 5.44 9.18 7.00
CA GLN A 244 4.45 8.63 6.06
C GLN A 244 4.25 9.58 4.88
N LYS A 245 4.60 9.10 3.68
CA LYS A 245 4.50 9.91 2.43
C LYS A 245 3.06 10.28 2.09
N GLU A 246 2.13 9.38 2.34
CA GLU A 246 0.70 9.52 2.06
C GLU A 246 0.00 10.56 2.95
N LEU A 247 0.64 10.91 4.09
CA LEU A 247 0.11 11.83 5.10
C LEU A 247 0.78 13.21 5.07
N LYS A 248 1.48 13.55 3.98
CA LYS A 248 2.14 14.84 3.79
C LYS A 248 1.19 16.05 3.95
N SER A 249 -0.10 15.87 3.72
CA SER A 249 -1.10 16.92 3.91
C SER A 249 -1.18 17.39 5.36
N ILE A 250 -1.00 16.53 6.36
CA ILE A 250 -0.99 16.90 7.78
C ILE A 250 0.14 17.91 8.06
N LYS A 251 1.30 17.73 7.45
CA LYS A 251 2.42 18.68 7.56
C LYS A 251 2.07 20.06 7.02
N ASN A 252 1.33 20.11 5.91
CA ASN A 252 0.89 21.38 5.33
C ASN A 252 -0.18 22.06 6.18
N VAL A 253 -1.04 21.29 6.87
CA VAL A 253 -1.97 21.84 7.88
C VAL A 253 -1.18 22.48 9.01
N VAL A 254 -0.19 21.79 9.59
CA VAL A 254 0.69 22.36 10.64
C VAL A 254 1.35 23.67 10.18
N ILE A 255 1.86 23.72 8.96
CA ILE A 255 2.51 24.92 8.39
C ILE A 255 1.49 26.06 8.24
N ARG A 256 0.30 25.78 7.70
CA ARG A 256 -0.76 26.76 7.53
C ARG A 256 -1.18 27.35 8.87
N GLU A 257 -1.40 26.52 9.87
CA GLU A 257 -1.81 26.98 11.18
C GLU A 257 -0.68 27.72 11.93
N ALA A 258 0.59 27.35 11.73
CA ALA A 258 1.70 28.09 12.27
C ALA A 258 1.84 29.50 11.65
N VAL A 259 1.52 29.68 10.37
CA VAL A 259 1.46 31.01 9.74
C VAL A 259 0.34 31.83 10.34
N ARG A 260 -0.88 31.28 10.45
CA ARG A 260 -2.04 31.94 11.06
C ARG A 260 -1.78 32.35 12.51
N PHE A 261 -1.21 31.44 13.28
CA PHE A 261 -0.83 31.69 14.67
C PHE A 261 0.11 32.89 14.79
N GLY A 262 1.11 33.00 13.89
CA GLY A 262 2.04 34.12 13.84
C GLY A 262 1.43 35.45 13.36
N GLU A 263 0.33 35.40 12.62
CA GLU A 263 -0.43 36.55 12.15
C GLU A 263 -1.50 37.00 13.16
N GLY A 264 -1.62 36.35 14.32
CA GLY A 264 -2.56 36.67 15.38
C GLY A 264 -4.01 36.31 15.05
N TYR A 265 -4.25 35.25 14.27
CA TYR A 265 -5.60 34.74 14.07
C TYR A 265 -6.17 34.18 15.37
N LEU A 266 -7.44 34.48 15.66
CA LEU A 266 -8.18 33.85 16.74
C LEU A 266 -8.84 32.57 16.27
N TYR A 267 -8.75 31.52 17.09
CA TYR A 267 -9.43 30.25 16.89
C TYR A 267 -10.71 30.30 17.71
N LEU A 268 -11.87 30.39 17.03
CA LEU A 268 -13.18 30.42 17.67
C LEU A 268 -13.69 29.01 17.91
N GLU A 269 -14.52 28.83 18.94
CA GLU A 269 -15.25 27.56 19.14
C GLU A 269 -16.29 27.42 18.04
N GLU A 270 -16.41 26.20 17.48
CA GLU A 270 -17.55 25.85 16.63
C GLU A 270 -18.81 25.95 17.49
N ALA A 271 -19.77 26.78 17.10
CA ALA A 271 -21.10 26.69 17.64
C ALA A 271 -21.71 25.34 17.20
N ASP A 272 -22.39 24.63 18.12
CA ASP A 272 -23.02 23.32 17.87
C ASP A 272 -24.18 23.41 16.83
N ASN A 273 -23.91 23.87 15.64
CA ASN A 273 -24.83 23.85 14.50
C ASN A 273 -24.17 23.28 13.27
N GLU A 274 -24.89 22.39 12.61
CA GLU A 274 -24.54 21.51 11.49
C GLU A 274 -24.12 22.20 10.17
N ASP A 275 -23.76 23.48 10.17
CA ASP A 275 -23.23 24.16 8.99
C ASP A 275 -21.75 24.49 9.20
N GLU A 276 -20.90 23.79 8.44
CA GLU A 276 -19.44 23.93 8.39
C GLU A 276 -19.03 25.33 7.94
N VAL A 277 -18.91 26.28 8.85
CA VAL A 277 -18.15 27.51 8.60
C VAL A 277 -17.23 27.81 9.76
N THR A 278 -15.96 27.42 9.65
CA THR A 278 -14.92 27.85 10.59
C THR A 278 -14.62 29.33 10.36
N TYR A 279 -15.14 30.21 11.19
CA TYR A 279 -14.83 31.65 11.11
C TYR A 279 -13.48 31.96 11.73
N TYR A 280 -12.57 32.49 10.93
CA TYR A 280 -11.32 33.06 11.38
C TYR A 280 -11.46 34.59 11.46
N ALA A 281 -11.34 35.17 12.66
CA ALA A 281 -11.27 36.62 12.84
C ALA A 281 -9.81 37.04 12.98
N LYS A 282 -9.40 38.05 12.24
CA LYS A 282 -8.06 38.65 12.36
C LYS A 282 -8.08 39.68 13.50
N TRP A 283 -7.29 39.46 14.54
CA TRP A 283 -7.13 40.44 15.63
C TRP A 283 -6.28 41.60 15.13
N THR A 284 -6.88 42.76 14.86
CA THR A 284 -6.15 43.98 14.65
C THR A 284 -5.91 44.65 16.00
N ASN A 285 -4.64 44.65 16.45
CA ASN A 285 -4.21 45.37 17.62
C ASN A 285 -4.46 46.87 17.37
N ARG A 286 -5.59 47.44 17.82
CA ARG A 286 -5.83 48.88 17.94
C ARG A 286 -5.60 49.26 19.40
N TYR A 287 -4.34 49.34 19.79
CA TYR A 287 -3.90 50.24 20.85
C TYR A 287 -2.47 50.68 20.51
N LYS A 288 -2.38 51.89 19.99
CA LYS A 288 -1.25 52.76 20.17
C LYS A 288 -1.36 53.42 21.52
#